data_f4f51453055e36ab91d155e042841c49
#
_entry.id   f4f51453055e36ab91d155e042841c49
#
_cell.length_a   1.000
_cell.length_b   1.000
_cell.length_c   1.000
_cell.angle_alpha   90.00
_cell.angle_beta   90.00
_cell.angle_gamma   90.00
#
_symmetry.space_group_name_H-M   'P 1'
#
loop_
_entity.id
_entity.type
_entity.pdbx_description
1 polymer ?
#
loop_
_entity_poly.entity_id
_entity_poly.type
_entity_poly.pdbx_seq_one_letter_code
_entity_poly.pdbx_strand_id
1 'polypeptide(L)'
;VLMPCYNAAATLDEALSSLVQQTLPDFEIIAVDDGSADATSGILRDWASREPRLRVLSCSHAGIVEAINFGLQACTADYIARMDADDLARPERLELQAAYLDAHPEDCLVSCRVAGFPDGQVREGFSIYIDWLNSLLSDEDIRREIFVESPLPHPSVMLRREWLQRVGGYQEHGWAEDYDLWLR
;
A
#
# COMPACT_ATOMS: atom_id res chain seq x y z
N VAL A 1 -8.55 0.90 0.90
CA VAL A 1 -7.24 0.54 0.30
C VAL A 1 -6.91 1.55 -0.78
N LEU A 2 -5.66 2.03 -0.85
CA LEU A 2 -5.15 2.90 -1.90
C LEU A 2 -4.09 2.17 -2.72
N MET A 3 -4.36 2.00 -4.01
CA MET A 3 -3.54 1.21 -4.93
C MET A 3 -3.23 2.01 -6.21
N PRO A 4 -2.04 2.62 -6.33
CA PRO A 4 -1.58 3.19 -7.59
C PRO A 4 -1.26 2.05 -8.57
N CYS A 5 -1.61 2.26 -9.84
CA CYS A 5 -1.42 1.29 -10.91
C CYS A 5 -0.75 1.98 -12.11
N TYR A 6 0.33 1.42 -12.61
CA TYR A 6 0.97 1.86 -13.85
C TYR A 6 1.55 0.66 -14.59
N ASN A 7 1.00 0.35 -15.76
CA ASN A 7 1.39 -0.80 -16.59
C ASN A 7 1.45 -2.12 -15.79
N ALA A 8 0.40 -2.39 -15.00
CA ALA A 8 0.31 -3.52 -14.06
C ALA A 8 -0.52 -4.69 -14.61
N ALA A 9 -0.77 -4.77 -15.92
CA ALA A 9 -1.67 -5.76 -16.51
C ALA A 9 -1.29 -7.22 -16.19
N ALA A 10 -0.02 -7.50 -15.92
CA ALA A 10 0.45 -8.86 -15.64
C ALA A 10 0.08 -9.38 -14.24
N THR A 11 -0.14 -8.49 -13.26
CA THR A 11 -0.26 -8.82 -11.83
C THR A 11 -1.58 -8.36 -11.21
N LEU A 12 -2.22 -7.36 -11.82
CA LEU A 12 -3.36 -6.65 -11.27
C LEU A 12 -4.57 -7.55 -10.96
N ASP A 13 -4.84 -8.58 -11.76
CA ASP A 13 -5.94 -9.53 -11.52
C ASP A 13 -5.73 -10.29 -10.19
N GLU A 14 -4.50 -10.75 -9.92
CA GLU A 14 -4.19 -11.45 -8.67
C GLU A 14 -4.21 -10.50 -7.48
N ALA A 15 -3.68 -9.28 -7.63
CA ALA A 15 -3.69 -8.25 -6.61
C ALA A 15 -5.13 -7.90 -6.18
N LEU A 16 -6.01 -7.58 -7.13
CA LEU A 16 -7.42 -7.28 -6.87
C LEU A 16 -8.17 -8.48 -6.29
N SER A 17 -7.92 -9.69 -6.79
CA SER A 17 -8.50 -10.91 -6.25
C SER A 17 -8.16 -11.09 -4.77
N SER A 18 -6.92 -10.80 -4.36
CA SER A 18 -6.49 -10.90 -2.96
C SER A 18 -7.18 -9.87 -2.05
N LEU A 19 -7.49 -8.68 -2.59
CA LEU A 19 -8.24 -7.66 -1.86
C LEU A 19 -9.72 -8.04 -1.71
N VAL A 20 -10.34 -8.59 -2.73
CA VAL A 20 -11.76 -9.00 -2.66
C VAL A 20 -11.98 -10.10 -1.61
N GLN A 21 -10.96 -10.91 -1.32
CA GLN A 21 -10.98 -12.00 -0.34
C GLN A 21 -10.68 -11.54 1.10
N GLN A 22 -10.52 -10.25 1.36
CA GLN A 22 -10.29 -9.75 2.73
C GLN A 22 -11.46 -10.07 3.66
N THR A 23 -11.16 -10.46 4.91
CA THR A 23 -12.15 -10.80 5.94
C THR A 23 -12.86 -9.56 6.49
N LEU A 24 -12.23 -8.38 6.43
CA LEU A 24 -12.89 -7.11 6.75
C LEU A 24 -13.97 -6.83 5.69
N PRO A 25 -15.27 -6.73 6.06
CA PRO A 25 -16.32 -6.55 5.07
C PRO A 25 -16.47 -5.10 4.58
N ASP A 26 -16.19 -4.13 5.45
CA ASP A 26 -16.46 -2.70 5.21
C ASP A 26 -15.18 -1.95 4.87
N PHE A 27 -14.85 -1.89 3.59
CA PHE A 27 -13.74 -1.10 3.04
C PHE A 27 -13.99 -0.75 1.59
N GLU A 28 -13.31 0.29 1.12
CA GLU A 28 -13.25 0.69 -0.30
C GLU A 28 -11.86 0.42 -0.88
N ILE A 29 -11.79 0.19 -2.19
CA ILE A 29 -10.56 0.11 -2.96
C ILE A 29 -10.52 1.30 -3.89
N ILE A 30 -9.56 2.20 -3.71
CA ILE A 30 -9.28 3.30 -4.63
C ILE A 30 -8.07 2.89 -5.47
N ALA A 31 -8.34 2.44 -6.71
CA ALA A 31 -7.30 2.15 -7.68
C ALA A 31 -7.07 3.38 -8.57
N VAL A 32 -5.83 3.82 -8.66
CA VAL A 32 -5.45 5.00 -9.47
C VAL A 32 -4.62 4.54 -10.66
N ASP A 33 -5.21 4.59 -11.85
CA ASP A 33 -4.49 4.34 -13.10
C ASP A 33 -3.71 5.59 -13.51
N ASP A 34 -2.40 5.54 -13.33
CA ASP A 34 -1.47 6.63 -13.66
C ASP A 34 -1.09 6.62 -15.15
N GLY A 35 -2.10 6.65 -16.03
CA GLY A 35 -1.90 6.76 -17.47
C GLY A 35 -1.27 5.53 -18.11
N SER A 36 -1.69 4.32 -17.71
CA SER A 36 -1.17 3.07 -18.27
C SER A 36 -1.36 2.97 -19.79
N ALA A 37 -0.35 2.41 -20.46
CA ALA A 37 -0.35 2.17 -21.91
C ALA A 37 -0.68 0.71 -22.27
N ASP A 38 -0.74 -0.18 -21.30
CA ASP A 38 -1.07 -1.60 -21.44
C ASP A 38 -2.55 -1.89 -21.15
N ALA A 39 -2.89 -3.16 -20.86
CA ALA A 39 -4.27 -3.56 -20.57
C ALA A 39 -4.78 -3.15 -19.18
N THR A 40 -3.99 -2.50 -18.33
CA THR A 40 -4.34 -2.14 -16.94
C THR A 40 -5.69 -1.43 -16.83
N SER A 41 -5.91 -0.37 -17.63
CA SER A 41 -7.18 0.37 -17.63
C SER A 41 -8.39 -0.50 -17.97
N GLY A 42 -8.20 -1.48 -18.88
CA GLY A 42 -9.25 -2.45 -19.25
C GLY A 42 -9.60 -3.34 -18.08
N ILE A 43 -8.59 -3.93 -17.44
CA ILE A 43 -8.74 -4.81 -16.28
C ILE A 43 -9.44 -4.08 -15.13
N LEU A 44 -9.02 -2.85 -14.81
CA LEU A 44 -9.66 -2.04 -13.76
C LEU A 44 -11.14 -1.80 -14.03
N ARG A 45 -11.52 -1.45 -15.27
CA ARG A 45 -12.94 -1.26 -15.63
C ARG A 45 -13.75 -2.55 -15.51
N ASP A 46 -13.19 -3.67 -15.93
CA ASP A 46 -13.85 -4.98 -15.83
C ASP A 46 -14.08 -5.36 -14.37
N TRP A 47 -13.10 -5.15 -13.50
CA TRP A 47 -13.24 -5.35 -12.07
C TRP A 47 -14.26 -4.42 -11.43
N ALA A 48 -14.25 -3.13 -11.73
CA ALA A 48 -15.19 -2.16 -11.18
C ALA A 48 -16.65 -2.46 -11.59
N SER A 49 -16.87 -3.16 -12.69
CA SER A 49 -18.22 -3.57 -13.12
C SER A 49 -18.83 -4.67 -12.24
N ARG A 50 -18.02 -5.43 -11.50
CA ARG A 50 -18.43 -6.59 -10.69
C ARG A 50 -18.09 -6.47 -9.21
N GLU A 51 -17.19 -5.57 -8.83
CA GLU A 51 -16.80 -5.33 -7.43
C GLU A 51 -17.20 -3.90 -7.02
N PRO A 52 -18.31 -3.74 -6.30
CA PRO A 52 -18.85 -2.42 -5.94
C PRO A 52 -17.96 -1.63 -4.99
N ARG A 53 -17.04 -2.28 -4.26
CA ARG A 53 -16.05 -1.63 -3.38
C ARG A 53 -14.90 -1.00 -4.16
N LEU A 54 -14.71 -1.37 -5.45
CA LEU A 54 -13.65 -0.83 -6.29
C LEU A 54 -14.09 0.45 -7.00
N ARG A 55 -13.36 1.50 -6.74
CA ARG A 55 -13.48 2.79 -7.41
C ARG A 55 -12.20 3.10 -8.18
N VAL A 56 -12.33 3.28 -9.48
CA VAL A 56 -11.19 3.56 -10.38
C VAL A 56 -11.09 5.05 -10.64
N LEU A 57 -9.91 5.59 -10.43
CA LEU A 57 -9.52 6.93 -10.82
C LEU A 57 -8.47 6.82 -11.95
N SER A 58 -8.49 7.75 -12.90
CA SER A 58 -7.48 7.78 -13.96
C SER A 58 -6.94 9.19 -14.11
N CYS A 59 -5.63 9.29 -14.29
CA CYS A 59 -4.93 10.54 -14.55
C CYS A 59 -3.94 10.40 -15.70
N SER A 60 -3.35 11.49 -16.13
CA SER A 60 -2.17 11.44 -17.01
C SER A 60 -0.98 10.97 -16.19
N HIS A 61 -0.08 10.18 -16.79
CA HIS A 61 1.11 9.70 -16.12
C HIS A 61 1.94 10.83 -15.52
N ALA A 62 2.05 10.82 -14.20
CA ALA A 62 2.76 11.84 -13.42
C ALA A 62 3.65 11.24 -12.32
N GLY A 63 3.66 9.91 -12.19
CA GLY A 63 4.47 9.17 -11.22
C GLY A 63 3.72 8.81 -9.94
N ILE A 64 4.38 7.97 -9.14
CA ILE A 64 3.78 7.32 -7.97
C ILE A 64 3.27 8.32 -6.92
N VAL A 65 4.03 9.38 -6.63
CA VAL A 65 3.67 10.42 -5.64
C VAL A 65 2.37 11.12 -6.02
N GLU A 66 2.26 11.56 -7.28
CA GLU A 66 1.06 12.23 -7.78
C GLU A 66 -0.14 11.28 -7.82
N ALA A 67 0.06 10.04 -8.24
CA ALA A 67 -0.99 9.03 -8.27
C ALA A 67 -1.52 8.73 -6.86
N ILE A 68 -0.64 8.55 -5.87
CA ILE A 68 -1.04 8.32 -4.48
C ILE A 68 -1.79 9.54 -3.93
N ASN A 69 -1.25 10.75 -4.09
CA ASN A 69 -1.89 11.96 -3.58
C ASN A 69 -3.25 12.24 -4.25
N PHE A 70 -3.39 11.94 -5.54
CA PHE A 70 -4.66 12.02 -6.25
C PHE A 70 -5.69 11.04 -5.68
N GLY A 71 -5.26 9.80 -5.41
CA GLY A 71 -6.12 8.79 -4.77
C GLY A 71 -6.49 9.15 -3.33
N LEU A 72 -5.58 9.73 -2.55
CA LEU A 72 -5.82 10.17 -1.17
C LEU A 72 -6.96 11.19 -1.07
N GLN A 73 -7.11 12.08 -2.06
CA GLN A 73 -8.21 13.06 -2.09
C GLN A 73 -9.58 12.39 -2.22
N ALA A 74 -9.63 11.18 -2.76
CA ALA A 74 -10.85 10.42 -2.94
C ALA A 74 -11.17 9.47 -1.78
N CYS A 75 -10.20 9.21 -0.90
CA CYS A 75 -10.37 8.35 0.27
C CYS A 75 -11.21 9.04 1.33
N THR A 76 -12.21 8.33 1.86
CA THR A 76 -13.13 8.84 2.88
C THR A 76 -12.96 8.20 4.25
N ALA A 77 -12.43 6.98 4.30
CA ALA A 77 -12.23 6.22 5.53
C ALA A 77 -11.16 6.83 6.46
N ASP A 78 -11.20 6.49 7.74
CA ASP A 78 -10.24 6.96 8.74
C ASP A 78 -8.87 6.29 8.61
N TYR A 79 -8.83 5.09 8.04
CA TYR A 79 -7.61 4.33 7.77
C TYR A 79 -7.33 4.22 6.28
N ILE A 80 -6.07 4.35 5.90
CA ILE A 80 -5.57 4.18 4.54
C ILE A 80 -4.60 3.01 4.53
N ALA A 81 -5.01 1.87 3.96
CA ALA A 81 -4.11 0.75 3.68
C ALA A 81 -3.44 0.95 2.31
N ARG A 82 -2.12 0.94 2.29
CA ARG A 82 -1.34 1.01 1.05
C ARG A 82 -1.21 -0.40 0.45
N MET A 83 -1.24 -0.51 -0.86
CA MET A 83 -0.96 -1.76 -1.58
C MET A 83 -0.44 -1.47 -2.99
N ASP A 84 0.54 -2.23 -3.45
CA ASP A 84 1.01 -2.22 -4.84
C ASP A 84 0.15 -3.12 -5.73
N ALA A 85 0.11 -2.80 -7.02
CA ALA A 85 -0.67 -3.54 -8.01
C ALA A 85 -0.04 -4.89 -8.42
N ASP A 86 1.14 -5.21 -7.88
CA ASP A 86 1.88 -6.45 -8.06
C ASP A 86 2.06 -7.25 -6.76
N ASP A 87 1.39 -6.81 -5.67
CA ASP A 87 1.42 -7.49 -4.38
C ASP A 87 0.16 -8.31 -4.10
N LEU A 88 0.26 -9.23 -3.13
CA LEU A 88 -0.85 -10.05 -2.65
C LEU A 88 -1.09 -9.81 -1.15
N ALA A 89 -2.32 -9.49 -0.78
CA ALA A 89 -2.71 -9.33 0.61
C ALA A 89 -3.24 -10.65 1.20
N ARG A 90 -2.74 -11.05 2.39
CA ARG A 90 -3.35 -12.16 3.14
C ARG A 90 -4.78 -11.80 3.54
N PRO A 91 -5.72 -12.77 3.60
CA PRO A 91 -7.14 -12.47 3.83
C PRO A 91 -7.45 -11.66 5.09
N GLU A 92 -6.70 -11.85 6.16
CA GLU A 92 -6.93 -11.21 7.45
C GLU A 92 -6.20 -9.85 7.60
N ARG A 93 -5.43 -9.43 6.59
CA ARG A 93 -4.56 -8.25 6.70
C ARG A 93 -5.31 -7.00 7.15
N LEU A 94 -6.36 -6.61 6.43
CA LEU A 94 -7.06 -5.36 6.71
C LEU A 94 -7.77 -5.40 8.07
N GLU A 95 -8.39 -6.53 8.42
CA GLU A 95 -9.07 -6.73 9.70
C GLU A 95 -8.09 -6.60 10.87
N LEU A 96 -6.95 -7.29 10.81
CA LEU A 96 -5.95 -7.27 11.88
C LEU A 96 -5.31 -5.89 12.05
N GLN A 97 -5.00 -5.21 10.95
CA GLN A 97 -4.41 -3.87 11.00
C GLN A 97 -5.40 -2.81 11.53
N ALA A 98 -6.66 -2.87 11.12
CA ALA A 98 -7.69 -1.98 11.63
C ALA A 98 -7.94 -2.21 13.13
N ALA A 99 -8.09 -3.47 13.55
CA ALA A 99 -8.26 -3.83 14.96
C ALA A 99 -7.06 -3.38 15.83
N TYR A 100 -5.84 -3.49 15.30
CA TYR A 100 -4.65 -2.99 15.98
C TYR A 100 -4.73 -1.47 16.19
N LEU A 101 -4.98 -0.71 15.14
CA LEU A 101 -5.08 0.74 15.25
C LEU A 101 -6.24 1.18 16.17
N ASP A 102 -7.38 0.48 16.16
CA ASP A 102 -8.49 0.75 17.08
C ASP A 102 -8.08 0.57 18.55
N ALA A 103 -7.26 -0.44 18.83
CA ALA A 103 -6.76 -0.72 20.18
C ALA A 103 -5.60 0.21 20.62
N HIS A 104 -4.90 0.87 19.69
CA HIS A 104 -3.73 1.72 19.93
C HIS A 104 -3.91 3.10 19.29
N PRO A 105 -4.74 3.97 19.92
CA PRO A 105 -5.05 5.29 19.34
C PRO A 105 -3.85 6.25 19.27
N GLU A 106 -2.76 5.95 20.00
CA GLU A 106 -1.50 6.67 19.97
C GLU A 106 -0.65 6.40 18.73
N ASP A 107 -0.84 5.23 18.09
CA ASP A 107 -0.07 4.82 16.92
C ASP A 107 -0.64 5.46 15.64
N CYS A 108 0.23 6.06 14.83
CA CYS A 108 -0.14 6.71 13.57
C CYS A 108 -0.27 5.72 12.42
N LEU A 109 0.46 4.60 12.48
CA LEU A 109 0.47 3.55 11.46
C LEU A 109 0.78 2.19 12.07
N VAL A 110 0.44 1.15 11.31
CA VAL A 110 0.87 -0.23 11.55
C VAL A 110 1.31 -0.85 10.22
N SER A 111 2.37 -1.63 10.26
CA SER A 111 2.84 -2.45 9.14
C SER A 111 2.54 -3.92 9.41
N CYS A 112 2.74 -4.78 8.41
CA CYS A 112 2.72 -6.22 8.60
C CYS A 112 3.98 -6.86 8.01
N ARG A 113 4.30 -8.07 8.45
CA ARG A 113 5.38 -8.86 7.85
C ARG A 113 5.07 -9.15 6.39
N VAL A 114 6.13 -9.20 5.59
CA VAL A 114 6.06 -9.48 4.16
C VAL A 114 6.85 -10.74 3.80
N ALA A 115 6.51 -11.34 2.67
CA ALA A 115 7.25 -12.44 2.09
C ALA A 115 7.43 -12.20 0.61
N GLY A 116 8.63 -12.45 0.10
CA GLY A 116 8.86 -12.39 -1.35
C GLY A 116 8.28 -13.60 -2.05
N PHE A 117 7.74 -13.40 -3.25
CA PHE A 117 7.19 -14.46 -4.10
C PHE A 117 7.50 -14.17 -5.59
N PRO A 118 7.40 -15.17 -6.50
CA PRO A 118 7.22 -16.60 -6.20
C PRO A 118 8.42 -17.23 -5.49
N ASP A 119 8.15 -18.28 -4.71
CA ASP A 119 9.20 -19.01 -4.01
C ASP A 119 10.33 -19.44 -4.93
N GLY A 120 11.58 -19.28 -4.48
CA GLY A 120 12.79 -19.66 -5.23
C GLY A 120 13.20 -18.68 -6.34
N GLN A 121 12.46 -17.60 -6.60
CA GLN A 121 12.82 -16.56 -7.55
C GLN A 121 13.30 -15.25 -6.86
N VAL A 122 13.13 -15.17 -5.57
CA VAL A 122 13.59 -14.01 -4.77
C VAL A 122 15.12 -14.04 -4.68
N ARG A 123 15.75 -12.93 -5.06
CA ARG A 123 17.22 -12.80 -4.97
C ARG A 123 17.68 -12.83 -3.52
N GLU A 124 18.81 -13.48 -3.23
CA GLU A 124 19.35 -13.65 -1.88
C GLU A 124 19.43 -12.32 -1.10
N GLY A 125 19.97 -11.26 -1.72
CA GLY A 125 20.06 -9.94 -1.08
C GLY A 125 18.70 -9.36 -0.70
N PHE A 126 17.65 -9.61 -1.51
CA PHE A 126 16.30 -9.17 -1.19
C PHE A 126 15.66 -10.01 -0.08
N SER A 127 15.98 -11.32 -0.01
CA SER A 127 15.54 -12.16 1.09
C SER A 127 16.12 -11.70 2.43
N ILE A 128 17.43 -11.34 2.46
CA ILE A 128 18.08 -10.77 3.65
C ILE A 128 17.39 -9.47 4.08
N TYR A 129 17.05 -8.61 3.13
CA TYR A 129 16.32 -7.36 3.40
C TYR A 129 14.93 -7.63 3.98
N ILE A 130 14.17 -8.57 3.42
CA ILE A 130 12.86 -8.99 3.94
C ILE A 130 12.99 -9.53 5.36
N ASP A 131 13.99 -10.37 5.65
CA ASP A 131 14.22 -10.91 6.98
C ASP A 131 14.51 -9.80 7.99
N TRP A 132 15.33 -8.81 7.59
CA TRP A 132 15.59 -7.63 8.42
C TRP A 132 14.31 -6.83 8.68
N LEU A 133 13.52 -6.48 7.65
CA LEU A 133 12.23 -5.80 7.79
C LEU A 133 11.30 -6.55 8.75
N ASN A 134 11.19 -7.86 8.59
CA ASN A 134 10.33 -8.72 9.41
C ASN A 134 10.84 -8.89 10.87
N SER A 135 12.06 -8.46 11.17
CA SER A 135 12.61 -8.44 12.53
C SER A 135 12.23 -7.16 13.30
N LEU A 136 11.81 -6.10 12.61
CA LEU A 136 11.44 -4.82 13.23
C LEU A 136 9.97 -4.89 13.69
N LEU A 137 9.75 -5.20 14.97
CA LEU A 137 8.41 -5.52 15.47
C LEU A 137 7.82 -4.46 16.40
N SER A 138 8.62 -3.47 16.79
CA SER A 138 8.20 -2.41 17.71
C SER A 138 8.58 -1.03 17.18
N ASP A 139 7.92 0.01 17.69
CA ASP A 139 8.30 1.41 17.45
C ASP A 139 9.78 1.67 17.80
N GLU A 140 10.27 1.05 18.88
CA GLU A 140 11.69 1.17 19.28
C GLU A 140 12.63 0.58 18.22
N ASP A 141 12.31 -0.59 17.66
CA ASP A 141 13.10 -1.20 16.57
C ASP A 141 13.11 -0.30 15.34
N ILE A 142 11.94 0.18 14.93
CA ILE A 142 11.79 1.07 13.76
C ILE A 142 12.61 2.35 13.96
N ARG A 143 12.48 3.02 15.11
CA ARG A 143 13.20 4.27 15.43
C ARG A 143 14.72 4.06 15.48
N ARG A 144 15.18 2.89 15.91
CA ARG A 144 16.63 2.58 15.93
C ARG A 144 17.18 2.43 14.53
N GLU A 145 16.42 1.82 13.63
CA GLU A 145 16.89 1.43 12.30
C GLU A 145 16.53 2.43 11.19
N ILE A 146 15.66 3.40 11.47
CA ILE A 146 15.11 4.33 10.44
C ILE A 146 16.18 5.14 9.70
N PHE A 147 17.36 5.35 10.28
CA PHE A 147 18.47 6.05 9.61
C PHE A 147 19.48 5.08 8.95
N VAL A 148 19.22 3.78 9.00
CA VAL A 148 20.02 2.76 8.32
C VAL A 148 19.43 2.46 6.95
N GLU A 149 18.11 2.18 6.90
CA GLU A 149 17.36 1.89 5.67
C GLU A 149 15.87 2.11 5.96
N SER A 150 15.02 2.19 4.90
CA SER A 150 13.56 2.27 5.03
C SER A 150 13.03 1.06 5.82
N PRO A 151 12.49 1.28 7.05
CA PRO A 151 12.19 0.18 7.97
C PRO A 151 10.80 -0.43 7.77
N LEU A 152 10.00 0.11 6.87
CA LEU A 152 8.61 -0.31 6.64
C LEU A 152 8.40 -0.59 5.16
N PRO A 153 7.97 -1.81 4.78
CA PRO A 153 7.58 -2.09 3.40
C PRO A 153 6.35 -1.25 3.04
N HIS A 154 6.48 -0.35 2.08
CA HIS A 154 5.42 0.59 1.71
C HIS A 154 4.05 -0.07 1.45
N PRO A 155 3.96 -1.19 0.68
CA PRO A 155 2.67 -1.82 0.41
C PRO A 155 2.06 -2.57 1.60
N SER A 156 2.75 -2.64 2.73
CA SER A 156 2.29 -3.36 3.92
C SER A 156 1.64 -2.48 4.98
N VAL A 157 1.71 -1.15 4.84
CA VAL A 157 1.26 -0.23 5.89
C VAL A 157 -0.24 0.07 5.83
N MET A 158 -0.82 0.29 7.02
CA MET A 158 -2.10 0.98 7.21
C MET A 158 -1.86 2.19 8.11
N LEU A 159 -2.29 3.37 7.66
CA LEU A 159 -2.07 4.64 8.33
C LEU A 159 -3.40 5.29 8.71
N ARG A 160 -3.39 6.10 9.78
CA ARG A 160 -4.49 7.02 10.05
C ARG A 160 -4.48 8.16 9.04
N ARG A 161 -5.60 8.38 8.36
CA ARG A 161 -5.73 9.44 7.36
C ARG A 161 -5.41 10.83 7.92
N GLU A 162 -5.81 11.12 9.16
CA GLU A 162 -5.53 12.40 9.80
C GLU A 162 -4.03 12.69 9.96
N TRP A 163 -3.20 11.67 10.29
CA TRP A 163 -1.75 11.83 10.39
C TRP A 163 -1.12 12.09 9.04
N LEU A 164 -1.56 11.35 8.01
CA LEU A 164 -1.09 11.55 6.65
C LEU A 164 -1.40 12.98 6.16
N GLN A 165 -2.57 13.51 6.51
CA GLN A 165 -2.94 14.90 6.22
C GLN A 165 -2.08 15.92 6.99
N ARG A 166 -1.78 15.66 8.27
CA ARG A 166 -0.94 16.54 9.10
C ARG A 166 0.49 16.68 8.57
N VAL A 167 1.07 15.59 8.06
CA VAL A 167 2.42 15.62 7.47
C VAL A 167 2.42 16.09 6.02
N GLY A 168 1.27 16.41 5.44
CA GLY A 168 1.14 16.98 4.09
C GLY A 168 1.17 15.97 2.96
N GLY A 169 0.84 14.68 3.23
CA GLY A 169 0.82 13.61 2.23
C GLY A 169 2.20 13.18 1.76
N TYR A 170 2.26 12.56 0.59
CA TYR A 170 3.51 12.14 -0.06
C TYR A 170 4.16 13.31 -0.78
N GLN A 171 5.49 13.38 -0.76
CA GLN A 171 6.25 14.48 -1.36
C GLN A 171 7.31 13.93 -2.32
N GLU A 172 7.53 14.64 -3.45
CA GLU A 172 8.55 14.28 -4.43
C GLU A 172 9.84 15.05 -4.14
N HIS A 173 10.86 14.31 -3.72
CA HIS A 173 12.18 14.88 -3.38
C HIS A 173 13.33 14.24 -4.19
N GLY A 174 12.99 13.41 -5.20
CA GLY A 174 13.98 12.71 -6.03
C GLY A 174 14.60 11.49 -5.35
N TRP A 175 13.99 10.98 -4.29
CA TRP A 175 14.34 9.76 -3.57
C TRP A 175 13.06 9.03 -3.13
N ALA A 176 13.16 7.91 -2.39
CA ALA A 176 12.00 7.07 -2.06
C ALA A 176 10.95 7.84 -1.26
N GLU A 177 9.75 7.94 -1.81
CA GLU A 177 8.63 8.74 -1.29
C GLU A 177 8.07 8.19 0.03
N ASP A 178 8.14 6.88 0.23
CA ASP A 178 7.75 6.19 1.44
C ASP A 178 8.73 6.48 2.58
N TYR A 179 10.02 6.37 2.29
CA TYR A 179 11.06 6.65 3.27
C TYR A 179 11.05 8.13 3.70
N ASP A 180 10.81 9.06 2.78
CA ASP A 180 10.55 10.47 3.10
C ASP A 180 9.39 10.61 4.09
N LEU A 181 8.29 9.90 3.82
CA LEU A 181 7.12 9.93 4.69
C LEU A 181 7.41 9.40 6.10
N TRP A 182 8.21 8.32 6.22
CA TRP A 182 8.58 7.75 7.52
C TRP A 182 9.45 8.70 8.36
N LEU A 183 10.26 9.53 7.72
CA LEU A 183 11.15 10.49 8.38
C LEU A 183 10.42 11.77 8.86
N ARG A 184 9.26 12.09 8.31
CA ARG A 184 8.42 13.25 8.70
C ARG A 184 7.44 12.92 9.80
#